data_90356dead59e82c6ff79fa944b5e4722
#
_entry.id   90356dead59e82c6ff79fa944b5e4722
#
_cell.length_a   1.000
_cell.length_b   1.000
_cell.length_c   1.000
_cell.angle_alpha   90.00
_cell.angle_beta   90.00
_cell.angle_gamma   90.00
#
_symmetry.space_group_name_H-M   'P 1'
#
loop_
_entity.id
_entity.type
_entity.pdbx_description
1 polymer ?
#
loop_
_entity_poly.entity_id
_entity_poly.type
_entity_poly.pdbx_seq_one_letter_code
_entity_poly.pdbx_strand_id
1 'polypeptide(L)'
;MKNLAAITSSLVISALILFFLFKPAFQTPDSMLFSKHADGLKNYFNFSYYLKYDDGIRHDGINYPYGDHLQYINSHPLYVQMIKFVDSKIYPVSNYGVFILNLTMVLSLILAIPFLFLILRKFALPRWYAALMAVILMFLSPQLFRIQGHFEMVYAFFIPMYWYFLIRWHEGKKQWLWSLLLVAGGLVGGFTSAYFASFYAILLLGVLFVELWIYRKNLRSYWKTGLSLFILAILPLLVVKGVVSATDWVSDRPDNPYGFDLYHANIYSVFLPPISTFKVLLVNVINMKFEWEGRAFVGLPATLLAVSMFISVLFNLFSQKKGGFRNYRPSKNMVVYFYASILILLFSMCIPFKYGFGFLLEIIPPIKQFRALGRFAFIFYYVFAIYTAWFVYRLFRFLKHKKLPLLAFLILFFTLFYGAMDAALNTRQSTNRIFNTNNRLETSSEKYLVRFSEAGVNPEEFQAILFLPFSSTCGDKLLFKNGMEAFGYAMQCAHHTGLPLVQSFSPRLSYTHALSSIQMLAHPG
;
A
#
# COMPACT_ATOMS: atom_id res chain seq x y z
N MET A 1 -12.02 29.60 3.52
CA MET A 1 -13.41 29.09 3.55
C MET A 1 -13.79 28.21 2.34
N LYS A 2 -13.80 28.71 1.08
CA LYS A 2 -14.28 27.92 -0.10
C LYS A 2 -13.54 26.61 -0.42
N ASN A 3 -12.24 26.47 -0.11
CA ASN A 3 -11.54 25.19 -0.25
C ASN A 3 -11.92 24.21 0.87
N LEU A 4 -12.08 24.71 2.09
CA LEU A 4 -12.50 23.91 3.25
C LEU A 4 -13.88 23.29 2.98
N ALA A 5 -14.85 24.07 2.52
CA ALA A 5 -16.18 23.57 2.17
C ALA A 5 -16.13 22.43 1.13
N ALA A 6 -15.30 22.58 0.07
CA ALA A 6 -15.16 21.55 -0.94
C ALA A 6 -14.50 20.25 -0.39
N ILE A 7 -13.50 20.38 0.47
CA ILE A 7 -12.88 19.23 1.16
C ILE A 7 -13.90 18.57 2.08
N THR A 8 -14.58 19.33 2.93
CA THR A 8 -15.60 18.81 3.85
C THR A 8 -16.71 18.08 3.12
N SER A 9 -17.24 18.64 2.03
CA SER A 9 -18.27 17.97 1.22
C SER A 9 -17.75 16.65 0.64
N SER A 10 -16.52 16.62 0.12
CA SER A 10 -15.91 15.39 -0.40
C SER A 10 -15.69 14.34 0.69
N LEU A 11 -15.26 14.75 1.87
CA LEU A 11 -15.10 13.87 3.04
C LEU A 11 -16.43 13.27 3.47
N VAL A 12 -17.47 14.10 3.63
CA VAL A 12 -18.81 13.64 4.04
C VAL A 12 -19.40 12.66 3.04
N ILE A 13 -19.36 12.99 1.74
CA ILE A 13 -19.85 12.10 0.69
C ILE A 13 -19.12 10.76 0.73
N SER A 14 -17.79 10.79 0.82
CA SER A 14 -16.99 9.56 0.84
C SER A 14 -17.19 8.77 2.12
N ALA A 15 -17.32 9.43 3.27
CA ALA A 15 -17.63 8.78 4.53
C ALA A 15 -18.99 8.09 4.48
N LEU A 16 -20.02 8.72 3.92
CA LEU A 16 -21.33 8.10 3.71
C LEU A 16 -21.26 6.88 2.81
N ILE A 17 -20.56 6.99 1.65
CA ILE A 17 -20.39 5.86 0.74
C ILE A 17 -19.68 4.70 1.46
N LEU A 18 -18.58 4.96 2.16
CA LEU A 18 -17.83 3.92 2.89
C LEU A 18 -18.64 3.35 4.04
N PHE A 19 -19.40 4.18 4.76
CA PHE A 19 -20.30 3.69 5.82
C PHE A 19 -21.32 2.69 5.26
N PHE A 20 -21.98 3.01 4.13
CA PHE A 20 -22.94 2.08 3.52
C PHE A 20 -22.26 0.82 2.96
N LEU A 21 -21.07 0.95 2.36
CA LEU A 21 -20.31 -0.19 1.84
C LEU A 21 -19.81 -1.13 2.93
N PHE A 22 -19.41 -0.60 4.09
CA PHE A 22 -18.89 -1.38 5.20
C PHE A 22 -19.87 -1.53 6.37
N LYS A 23 -21.16 -1.21 6.14
CA LYS A 23 -22.21 -1.29 7.15
C LYS A 23 -22.19 -2.59 7.97
N PRO A 24 -22.03 -3.78 7.38
CA PRO A 24 -21.96 -5.02 8.15
C PRO A 24 -20.83 -5.04 9.19
N ALA A 25 -19.67 -4.45 8.89
CA ALA A 25 -18.57 -4.37 9.85
C ALA A 25 -18.88 -3.44 11.03
N PHE A 26 -19.75 -2.46 10.86
CA PHE A 26 -20.21 -1.59 11.94
C PHE A 26 -21.35 -2.23 12.75
N GLN A 27 -22.09 -3.17 12.16
CA GLN A 27 -23.18 -3.88 12.85
C GLN A 27 -22.68 -5.05 13.70
N THR A 28 -21.58 -5.69 13.29
CA THR A 28 -20.93 -6.79 14.02
C THR A 28 -19.43 -6.51 14.14
N PRO A 29 -19.06 -5.48 14.94
CA PRO A 29 -17.72 -4.86 14.86
C PRO A 29 -16.59 -5.84 15.17
N ASP A 30 -16.74 -6.72 16.17
CA ASP A 30 -15.65 -7.57 16.63
C ASP A 30 -15.61 -8.94 15.92
N SER A 31 -16.65 -9.29 15.18
CA SER A 31 -16.76 -10.58 14.49
C SER A 31 -16.63 -10.49 12.97
N MET A 32 -16.64 -9.28 12.41
CA MET A 32 -16.60 -9.07 10.96
C MET A 32 -15.18 -8.90 10.46
N LEU A 33 -14.66 -9.92 9.81
CA LEU A 33 -13.34 -9.85 9.15
C LEU A 33 -13.47 -9.43 7.68
N PHE A 34 -12.61 -8.52 7.21
CA PHE A 34 -12.50 -8.17 5.79
C PHE A 34 -11.81 -9.27 4.97
N SER A 35 -11.02 -10.11 5.61
CA SER A 35 -10.41 -11.29 5.00
C SER A 35 -10.19 -12.37 6.05
N LYS A 36 -10.63 -13.60 5.77
CA LYS A 36 -10.39 -14.78 6.60
C LYS A 36 -9.28 -15.68 6.07
N HIS A 37 -8.67 -15.30 4.95
CA HIS A 37 -7.61 -16.11 4.32
C HIS A 37 -6.23 -15.66 4.78
N ALA A 38 -5.35 -16.63 4.96
CA ALA A 38 -3.92 -16.50 5.23
C ALA A 38 -3.42 -15.13 5.75
N ASP A 39 -3.03 -14.22 4.85
CA ASP A 39 -2.47 -12.92 5.24
C ASP A 39 -3.46 -12.03 5.97
N GLY A 40 -4.73 -12.04 5.61
CA GLY A 40 -5.75 -11.22 6.29
C GLY A 40 -5.99 -11.68 7.71
N LEU A 41 -6.21 -12.99 7.93
CA LEU A 41 -6.41 -13.56 9.25
C LEU A 41 -5.16 -13.36 10.13
N LYS A 42 -3.97 -13.54 9.57
CA LYS A 42 -2.70 -13.26 10.26
C LYS A 42 -2.60 -11.81 10.75
N ASN A 43 -2.99 -10.83 9.92
CA ASN A 43 -2.97 -9.43 10.34
C ASN A 43 -3.91 -9.18 11.53
N TYR A 44 -5.13 -9.74 11.50
CA TYR A 44 -6.06 -9.64 12.64
C TYR A 44 -5.50 -10.31 13.88
N PHE A 45 -4.97 -11.53 13.75
CA PHE A 45 -4.39 -12.28 14.85
C PHE A 45 -3.23 -11.50 15.47
N ASN A 46 -2.22 -11.13 14.69
CA ASN A 46 -1.05 -10.43 15.21
C ASN A 46 -1.42 -9.11 15.89
N PHE A 47 -2.36 -8.34 15.32
CA PHE A 47 -2.82 -7.09 15.90
C PHE A 47 -3.58 -7.32 17.22
N SER A 48 -4.58 -8.20 17.21
CA SER A 48 -5.46 -8.41 18.35
C SER A 48 -4.78 -9.19 19.48
N TYR A 49 -3.94 -10.18 19.15
CA TYR A 49 -3.15 -10.92 20.14
C TYR A 49 -2.19 -9.99 20.88
N TYR A 50 -1.45 -9.14 20.11
CA TYR A 50 -0.56 -8.16 20.70
C TYR A 50 -1.29 -7.21 21.66
N LEU A 51 -2.46 -6.71 21.29
CA LEU A 51 -3.25 -5.83 22.16
C LEU A 51 -3.60 -6.49 23.48
N LYS A 52 -3.90 -7.80 23.48
CA LYS A 52 -4.32 -8.53 24.68
C LYS A 52 -3.15 -8.98 25.52
N TYR A 53 -2.13 -9.57 24.92
CA TYR A 53 -1.16 -10.41 25.63
C TYR A 53 0.28 -9.89 25.57
N ASP A 54 0.64 -9.06 24.59
CA ASP A 54 2.01 -8.61 24.37
C ASP A 54 2.18 -7.13 24.71
N ASP A 55 3.45 -6.69 24.81
CA ASP A 55 3.83 -5.29 24.92
C ASP A 55 5.21 -5.00 24.28
N GLY A 56 5.61 -3.71 24.21
CA GLY A 56 6.89 -3.28 23.70
C GLY A 56 7.11 -3.60 22.21
N ILE A 57 8.25 -4.21 21.88
CA ILE A 57 8.66 -4.50 20.50
C ILE A 57 8.57 -6.00 20.14
N ARG A 58 8.22 -6.82 21.12
CA ARG A 58 8.17 -8.26 21.01
C ARG A 58 6.74 -8.73 20.79
N HIS A 59 6.57 -9.72 19.93
CA HIS A 59 5.33 -10.45 19.73
C HIS A 59 5.56 -11.92 20.03
N ASP A 60 4.95 -12.43 21.07
CA ASP A 60 5.11 -13.80 21.52
C ASP A 60 4.03 -14.75 21.00
N GLY A 61 2.97 -14.26 20.39
CA GLY A 61 1.86 -15.06 19.85
C GLY A 61 2.20 -16.03 18.73
N ILE A 62 3.41 -15.95 18.14
CA ILE A 62 3.91 -16.85 17.10
C ILE A 62 5.36 -17.21 17.36
N ASN A 63 5.82 -18.30 16.70
CA ASN A 63 7.24 -18.71 16.74
C ASN A 63 7.74 -19.04 18.16
N TYR A 64 6.87 -19.68 18.97
CA TYR A 64 7.27 -20.09 20.32
C TYR A 64 8.42 -21.11 20.28
N PRO A 65 9.43 -21.02 21.18
CA PRO A 65 9.54 -20.09 22.33
C PRO A 65 10.23 -18.75 22.00
N TYR A 66 10.59 -18.49 20.77
CA TYR A 66 11.45 -17.37 20.36
C TYR A 66 10.71 -16.04 20.25
N GLY A 67 9.42 -16.06 19.88
CA GLY A 67 8.68 -14.86 19.47
C GLY A 67 9.23 -14.24 18.18
N ASP A 68 8.76 -13.05 17.83
CA ASP A 68 9.29 -12.29 16.70
C ASP A 68 9.21 -10.77 16.96
N HIS A 69 10.05 -10.01 16.24
CA HIS A 69 10.07 -8.57 16.34
C HIS A 69 8.83 -7.97 15.65
N LEU A 70 8.13 -7.06 16.33
CA LEU A 70 6.87 -6.46 15.91
C LEU A 70 6.90 -5.88 14.49
N GLN A 71 8.05 -5.35 14.04
CA GLN A 71 8.19 -4.76 12.69
C GLN A 71 8.07 -5.77 11.55
N TYR A 72 8.26 -7.09 11.79
CA TYR A 72 8.32 -8.08 10.73
C TYR A 72 7.05 -8.92 10.57
N ILE A 73 6.09 -8.81 11.48
CA ILE A 73 4.95 -9.72 11.58
C ILE A 73 3.63 -9.18 10.97
N ASN A 74 3.65 -8.03 10.32
CA ASN A 74 2.43 -7.38 9.79
C ASN A 74 1.40 -6.97 10.87
N SER A 75 1.87 -6.40 11.96
CA SER A 75 1.03 -5.96 13.09
C SER A 75 0.71 -4.47 13.10
N HIS A 76 1.10 -3.71 12.07
CA HIS A 76 1.03 -2.24 12.07
C HIS A 76 1.77 -1.60 13.27
N PRO A 77 3.09 -1.79 13.41
CA PRO A 77 3.84 -1.65 14.65
C PRO A 77 3.58 -0.36 15.43
N LEU A 78 3.75 0.80 14.79
CA LEU A 78 3.51 2.09 15.45
C LEU A 78 2.05 2.21 15.91
N TYR A 79 1.12 1.81 15.06
CA TYR A 79 -0.29 1.97 15.33
C TYR A 79 -0.76 1.06 16.46
N VAL A 80 -0.36 -0.23 16.44
CA VAL A 80 -0.76 -1.17 17.50
C VAL A 80 -0.18 -0.76 18.87
N GLN A 81 1.04 -0.20 18.91
CA GLN A 81 1.64 0.33 20.14
C GLN A 81 0.87 1.56 20.64
N MET A 82 0.44 2.46 19.75
CA MET A 82 -0.40 3.59 20.13
C MET A 82 -1.73 3.13 20.74
N ILE A 83 -2.37 2.12 20.15
CA ILE A 83 -3.62 1.55 20.69
C ILE A 83 -3.37 0.83 22.00
N LYS A 84 -2.25 0.08 22.14
CA LYS A 84 -1.86 -0.54 23.42
C LYS A 84 -1.65 0.49 24.53
N PHE A 85 -1.06 1.65 24.18
CA PHE A 85 -0.94 2.77 25.13
C PHE A 85 -2.32 3.28 25.56
N VAL A 86 -3.26 3.44 24.62
CA VAL A 86 -4.67 3.83 24.95
C VAL A 86 -5.31 2.77 25.84
N ASP A 87 -5.16 1.49 25.50
CA ASP A 87 -5.70 0.36 26.26
C ASP A 87 -5.21 0.34 27.72
N SER A 88 -3.90 0.55 27.90
CA SER A 88 -3.27 0.44 29.23
C SER A 88 -3.40 1.70 30.11
N LYS A 89 -3.56 2.90 29.51
CA LYS A 89 -3.45 4.18 30.23
C LYS A 89 -4.74 5.03 30.19
N ILE A 90 -5.62 4.82 29.21
CA ILE A 90 -6.77 5.70 28.98
C ILE A 90 -8.09 4.95 29.11
N TYR A 91 -8.30 3.93 28.28
CA TYR A 91 -9.55 3.17 28.22
C TYR A 91 -9.30 1.76 27.66
N PRO A 92 -9.83 0.68 28.29
CA PRO A 92 -9.62 -0.69 27.84
C PRO A 92 -10.30 -0.93 26.48
N VAL A 93 -9.47 -1.16 25.45
CA VAL A 93 -9.92 -1.36 24.05
C VAL A 93 -9.43 -2.67 23.44
N SER A 94 -8.67 -3.48 24.16
CA SER A 94 -8.06 -4.72 23.67
C SER A 94 -9.07 -5.73 23.11
N ASN A 95 -10.29 -5.75 23.62
CA ASN A 95 -11.37 -6.59 23.12
C ASN A 95 -11.95 -6.12 21.76
N TYR A 96 -11.67 -4.89 21.33
CA TYR A 96 -12.17 -4.31 20.09
C TYR A 96 -11.11 -4.30 18.97
N GLY A 97 -10.07 -5.13 19.06
CA GLY A 97 -8.93 -5.12 18.14
C GLY A 97 -9.33 -5.26 16.67
N VAL A 98 -10.26 -6.16 16.35
CA VAL A 98 -10.79 -6.36 14.99
C VAL A 98 -11.47 -5.09 14.48
N PHE A 99 -12.37 -4.51 15.29
CA PHE A 99 -13.07 -3.29 14.91
C PHE A 99 -12.14 -2.10 14.71
N ILE A 100 -11.19 -1.92 15.62
CA ILE A 100 -10.20 -0.84 15.56
C ILE A 100 -9.38 -0.95 14.27
N LEU A 101 -8.92 -2.14 13.91
CA LEU A 101 -8.18 -2.36 12.67
C LEU A 101 -9.05 -2.10 11.43
N ASN A 102 -10.30 -2.59 11.41
CA ASN A 102 -11.26 -2.33 10.34
C ASN A 102 -11.52 -0.82 10.17
N LEU A 103 -11.82 -0.14 11.26
CA LEU A 103 -12.09 1.30 11.26
C LEU A 103 -10.89 2.10 10.74
N THR A 104 -9.68 1.74 11.17
CA THR A 104 -8.44 2.40 10.74
C THR A 104 -8.21 2.25 9.24
N MET A 105 -8.43 1.07 8.69
CA MET A 105 -8.34 0.84 7.25
C MET A 105 -9.33 1.72 6.47
N VAL A 106 -10.58 1.79 6.91
CA VAL A 106 -11.60 2.64 6.27
C VAL A 106 -11.28 4.12 6.39
N LEU A 107 -10.87 4.59 7.57
CA LEU A 107 -10.49 6.00 7.79
C LEU A 107 -9.26 6.39 6.98
N SER A 108 -8.30 5.49 6.79
CA SER A 108 -7.10 5.75 6.00
C SER A 108 -7.40 6.10 4.53
N LEU A 109 -8.46 5.53 3.97
CA LEU A 109 -8.93 5.87 2.63
C LEU A 109 -9.46 7.30 2.58
N ILE A 110 -10.29 7.68 3.56
CA ILE A 110 -10.87 9.03 3.64
C ILE A 110 -9.77 10.09 3.77
N LEU A 111 -8.73 9.82 4.56
CA LEU A 111 -7.60 10.73 4.77
C LEU A 111 -6.79 11.01 3.49
N ALA A 112 -6.91 10.22 2.44
CA ALA A 112 -6.28 10.51 1.16
C ALA A 112 -6.93 11.70 0.41
N ILE A 113 -8.23 11.94 0.62
CA ILE A 113 -9.01 12.94 -0.12
C ILE A 113 -8.48 14.37 0.04
N PRO A 114 -8.20 14.87 1.25
CA PRO A 114 -7.64 16.21 1.42
C PRO A 114 -6.34 16.43 0.65
N PHE A 115 -5.43 15.45 0.69
CA PHE A 115 -4.15 15.55 -0.01
C PHE A 115 -4.33 15.52 -1.52
N LEU A 116 -5.17 14.61 -2.05
CA LEU A 116 -5.51 14.56 -3.48
C LEU A 116 -6.14 15.87 -3.95
N PHE A 117 -7.11 16.39 -3.21
CA PHE A 117 -7.73 17.68 -3.50
C PHE A 117 -6.70 18.82 -3.53
N LEU A 118 -5.84 18.89 -2.51
CA LEU A 118 -4.83 19.94 -2.40
C LEU A 118 -3.81 19.87 -3.54
N ILE A 119 -3.37 18.67 -3.95
CA ILE A 119 -2.48 18.49 -5.10
C ILE A 119 -3.16 18.96 -6.40
N LEU A 120 -4.40 18.56 -6.65
CA LEU A 120 -5.18 18.99 -7.82
C LEU A 120 -5.33 20.50 -7.86
N ARG A 121 -5.55 21.14 -6.70
CA ARG A 121 -5.59 22.60 -6.57
C ARG A 121 -4.24 23.28 -6.85
N LYS A 122 -3.13 22.65 -6.46
CA LYS A 122 -1.78 23.14 -6.79
C LYS A 122 -1.51 23.14 -8.30
N PHE A 123 -2.13 22.24 -9.04
CA PHE A 123 -2.09 22.23 -10.51
C PHE A 123 -3.19 23.08 -11.17
N ALA A 124 -3.73 24.04 -10.43
CA ALA A 124 -4.68 25.05 -10.89
C ALA A 124 -6.02 24.51 -11.43
N LEU A 125 -6.46 23.34 -10.96
CA LEU A 125 -7.78 22.81 -11.29
C LEU A 125 -8.89 23.52 -10.47
N PRO A 126 -10.10 23.75 -11.00
CA PRO A 126 -11.19 24.37 -10.25
C PRO A 126 -11.64 23.46 -9.09
N ARG A 127 -12.21 24.09 -8.04
CA ARG A 127 -12.56 23.38 -6.79
C ARG A 127 -13.49 22.20 -6.99
N TRP A 128 -14.57 22.41 -7.76
CA TRP A 128 -15.57 21.38 -8.02
C TRP A 128 -14.95 20.15 -8.72
N TYR A 129 -14.10 20.39 -9.73
CA TYR A 129 -13.45 19.31 -10.46
C TYR A 129 -12.39 18.61 -9.61
N ALA A 130 -11.62 19.35 -8.84
CA ALA A 130 -10.65 18.81 -7.89
C ALA A 130 -11.34 17.95 -6.80
N ALA A 131 -12.51 18.36 -6.32
CA ALA A 131 -13.30 17.61 -5.35
C ALA A 131 -13.80 16.29 -5.91
N LEU A 132 -14.43 16.31 -7.09
CA LEU A 132 -14.90 15.10 -7.77
C LEU A 132 -13.74 14.13 -8.10
N MET A 133 -12.65 14.65 -8.67
CA MET A 133 -11.49 13.83 -9.00
C MET A 133 -10.81 13.25 -7.75
N ALA A 134 -10.74 13.99 -6.63
CA ALA A 134 -10.18 13.45 -5.39
C ALA A 134 -10.97 12.24 -4.88
N VAL A 135 -12.30 12.28 -4.95
CA VAL A 135 -13.19 11.16 -4.58
C VAL A 135 -13.00 9.99 -5.56
N ILE A 136 -13.06 10.25 -6.87
CA ILE A 136 -12.87 9.20 -7.89
C ILE A 136 -11.52 8.50 -7.71
N LEU A 137 -10.44 9.27 -7.54
CA LEU A 137 -9.09 8.72 -7.38
C LEU A 137 -8.92 7.93 -6.08
N MET A 138 -9.57 8.33 -5.00
CA MET A 138 -9.55 7.55 -3.76
C MET A 138 -10.23 6.20 -3.96
N PHE A 139 -11.44 6.15 -4.53
CA PHE A 139 -12.17 4.90 -4.76
C PHE A 139 -11.56 4.02 -5.86
N LEU A 140 -10.80 4.59 -6.79
CA LEU A 140 -10.03 3.86 -7.79
C LEU A 140 -8.65 3.42 -7.27
N SER A 141 -8.21 3.88 -6.09
CA SER A 141 -6.85 3.63 -5.61
C SER A 141 -6.53 2.14 -5.49
N PRO A 142 -5.30 1.73 -5.82
CA PRO A 142 -4.87 0.34 -5.69
C PRO A 142 -4.87 -0.14 -4.24
N GLN A 143 -4.77 0.79 -3.28
CA GLN A 143 -4.77 0.48 -1.85
C GLN A 143 -6.13 0.03 -1.33
N LEU A 144 -7.24 0.48 -1.94
CA LEU A 144 -8.57 -0.02 -1.60
C LEU A 144 -8.67 -1.55 -1.81
N PHE A 145 -8.03 -2.08 -2.84
CA PHE A 145 -8.01 -3.52 -3.08
C PHE A 145 -7.24 -4.30 -1.99
N ARG A 146 -6.26 -3.67 -1.32
CA ARG A 146 -5.43 -4.32 -0.30
C ARG A 146 -6.20 -4.67 0.98
N ILE A 147 -7.38 -4.14 1.15
CA ILE A 147 -8.30 -4.51 2.25
C ILE A 147 -8.65 -6.02 2.26
N GLN A 148 -8.38 -6.73 1.17
CA GLN A 148 -8.61 -8.18 1.05
C GLN A 148 -7.48 -9.06 1.61
N GLY A 149 -6.42 -8.50 2.23
CA GLY A 149 -5.36 -9.34 2.79
C GLY A 149 -4.08 -8.62 3.20
N HIS A 150 -3.66 -7.59 2.47
CA HIS A 150 -2.44 -6.85 2.78
C HIS A 150 -2.76 -5.54 3.50
N PHE A 151 -3.25 -5.61 4.71
CA PHE A 151 -3.84 -4.50 5.46
C PHE A 151 -2.87 -3.33 5.67
N GLU A 152 -1.59 -3.60 5.88
CA GLU A 152 -0.58 -2.53 5.96
C GLU A 152 -0.49 -1.67 4.70
N MET A 153 -0.91 -2.18 3.54
CA MET A 153 -0.89 -1.44 2.28
C MET A 153 -2.16 -0.60 2.03
N VAL A 154 -3.17 -0.69 2.89
CA VAL A 154 -4.44 0.04 2.74
C VAL A 154 -4.31 1.53 2.98
N TYR A 155 -3.31 1.99 3.71
CA TYR A 155 -3.13 3.40 4.08
C TYR A 155 -2.91 4.32 2.87
N ALA A 156 -4.00 4.62 2.16
CA ALA A 156 -3.99 5.34 0.88
C ALA A 156 -3.48 6.78 0.97
N PHE A 157 -3.50 7.38 2.15
CA PHE A 157 -3.11 8.79 2.33
C PHE A 157 -1.60 9.03 2.29
N PHE A 158 -0.75 8.05 2.62
CA PHE A 158 0.69 8.28 2.72
C PHE A 158 1.32 8.81 1.43
N ILE A 159 1.07 8.18 0.29
CA ILE A 159 1.68 8.59 -0.99
C ILE A 159 1.24 9.99 -1.40
N PRO A 160 -0.08 10.34 -1.43
CA PRO A 160 -0.51 11.70 -1.68
C PRO A 160 0.01 12.72 -0.65
N MET A 161 0.10 12.35 0.62
CA MET A 161 0.66 13.19 1.69
C MET A 161 2.13 13.53 1.41
N TYR A 162 2.97 12.53 1.13
CA TYR A 162 4.38 12.75 0.81
C TYR A 162 4.54 13.65 -0.40
N TRP A 163 3.75 13.38 -1.45
CA TRP A 163 3.80 14.20 -2.66
C TRP A 163 3.33 15.62 -2.43
N TYR A 164 2.26 15.83 -1.65
CA TYR A 164 1.82 17.18 -1.27
C TYR A 164 2.87 17.93 -0.46
N PHE A 165 3.48 17.29 0.54
CA PHE A 165 4.55 17.92 1.33
C PHE A 165 5.76 18.27 0.47
N LEU A 166 6.13 17.41 -0.47
CA LEU A 166 7.21 17.64 -1.42
C LEU A 166 6.90 18.82 -2.36
N ILE A 167 5.67 18.95 -2.87
CA ILE A 167 5.24 20.12 -3.64
C ILE A 167 5.41 21.39 -2.81
N ARG A 168 5.00 21.37 -1.56
CA ARG A 168 5.11 22.51 -0.65
C ARG A 168 6.56 22.85 -0.32
N TRP A 169 7.41 21.84 -0.19
CA TRP A 169 8.84 22.01 0.01
C TRP A 169 9.50 22.70 -1.19
N HIS A 170 9.16 22.32 -2.41
CA HIS A 170 9.65 22.95 -3.64
C HIS A 170 9.17 24.38 -3.84
N GLU A 171 8.06 24.79 -3.21
CA GLU A 171 7.62 26.19 -3.25
C GLU A 171 8.53 27.14 -2.44
N GLY A 172 9.45 26.61 -1.64
CA GLY A 172 10.42 27.38 -0.86
C GLY A 172 9.87 28.13 0.36
N LYS A 173 8.55 28.30 0.48
CA LYS A 173 7.92 28.97 1.62
C LYS A 173 7.88 28.05 2.84
N LYS A 174 8.49 28.48 3.96
CA LYS A 174 8.59 27.69 5.20
C LYS A 174 9.19 26.29 4.93
N GLN A 175 10.25 26.23 4.15
CA GLN A 175 10.86 24.99 3.70
C GLN A 175 11.27 24.08 4.88
N TRP A 176 11.75 24.67 5.99
CA TRP A 176 12.06 23.94 7.21
C TRP A 176 10.87 23.15 7.77
N LEU A 177 9.66 23.76 7.78
CA LEU A 177 8.44 23.09 8.24
C LEU A 177 8.09 21.91 7.35
N TRP A 178 8.19 22.09 6.02
CA TRP A 178 7.91 21.00 5.08
C TRP A 178 8.98 19.91 5.12
N SER A 179 10.24 20.25 5.41
CA SER A 179 11.29 19.26 5.69
C SER A 179 10.95 18.44 6.94
N LEU A 180 10.55 19.10 8.02
CA LEU A 180 10.12 18.43 9.26
C LEU A 180 8.93 17.48 9.00
N LEU A 181 7.89 17.98 8.30
CA LEU A 181 6.71 17.17 7.98
C LEU A 181 7.03 16.00 7.05
N LEU A 182 7.95 16.17 6.08
CA LEU A 182 8.43 15.09 5.24
C LEU A 182 9.15 14.01 6.06
N VAL A 183 10.08 14.40 6.93
CA VAL A 183 10.80 13.45 7.79
C VAL A 183 9.83 12.75 8.75
N ALA A 184 8.97 13.50 9.43
CA ALA A 184 7.97 12.93 10.34
C ALA A 184 7.02 11.96 9.61
N GLY A 185 6.52 12.35 8.43
CA GLY A 185 5.69 11.47 7.61
C GLY A 185 6.42 10.20 7.17
N GLY A 186 7.70 10.32 6.77
CA GLY A 186 8.54 9.18 6.41
C GLY A 186 8.77 8.22 7.59
N LEU A 187 8.99 8.75 8.80
CA LEU A 187 9.13 7.96 10.03
C LEU A 187 7.81 7.26 10.42
N VAL A 188 6.71 8.00 10.46
CA VAL A 188 5.39 7.44 10.78
C VAL A 188 5.03 6.33 9.78
N GLY A 189 5.24 6.57 8.48
CA GLY A 189 5.04 5.54 7.47
C GLY A 189 5.95 4.33 7.68
N GLY A 190 7.22 4.54 7.94
CA GLY A 190 8.22 3.47 8.13
C GLY A 190 7.94 2.58 9.34
N PHE A 191 7.52 3.17 10.46
CA PHE A 191 7.09 2.43 11.64
C PHE A 191 5.66 1.87 11.53
N THR A 192 4.89 2.25 10.50
CA THR A 192 3.63 1.57 10.16
C THR A 192 3.90 0.36 9.27
N SER A 193 4.71 0.53 8.23
CA SER A 193 5.22 -0.55 7.37
C SER A 193 6.45 -0.06 6.61
N ALA A 194 7.47 -0.90 6.49
CA ALA A 194 8.71 -0.61 5.77
C ALA A 194 8.48 -0.16 4.31
N TYR A 195 7.38 -0.62 3.68
CA TYR A 195 7.01 -0.17 2.33
C TYR A 195 6.71 1.33 2.26
N PHE A 196 6.11 1.95 3.30
CA PHE A 196 5.81 3.38 3.23
C PHE A 196 7.06 4.25 3.36
N ALA A 197 8.06 3.85 4.17
CA ALA A 197 9.36 4.51 4.16
C ALA A 197 10.03 4.38 2.78
N SER A 198 9.86 3.24 2.13
CA SER A 198 10.41 2.98 0.80
C SER A 198 9.69 3.76 -0.30
N PHE A 199 8.36 3.86 -0.26
CA PHE A 199 7.58 4.72 -1.17
C PHE A 199 8.00 6.19 -1.03
N TYR A 200 8.16 6.64 0.20
CA TYR A 200 8.67 7.97 0.51
C TYR A 200 10.04 8.22 -0.12
N ALA A 201 11.00 7.37 0.19
CA ALA A 201 12.38 7.52 -0.27
C ALA A 201 12.50 7.44 -1.81
N ILE A 202 11.84 6.47 -2.43
CA ILE A 202 11.87 6.28 -3.89
C ILE A 202 11.17 7.43 -4.62
N LEU A 203 10.10 8.00 -4.05
CA LEU A 203 9.49 9.21 -4.62
C LEU A 203 10.48 10.38 -4.62
N LEU A 204 11.14 10.65 -3.49
CA LEU A 204 12.11 11.75 -3.39
C LEU A 204 13.34 11.51 -4.26
N LEU A 205 13.90 10.29 -4.26
CA LEU A 205 15.04 9.92 -5.10
C LEU A 205 14.71 9.96 -6.59
N GLY A 206 13.52 9.53 -7.00
CA GLY A 206 13.05 9.64 -8.38
C GLY A 206 12.97 11.10 -8.83
N VAL A 207 12.45 11.97 -7.97
CA VAL A 207 12.41 13.42 -8.21
C VAL A 207 13.84 13.99 -8.29
N LEU A 208 14.70 13.65 -7.34
CA LEU A 208 16.12 14.07 -7.34
C LEU A 208 16.82 13.67 -8.64
N PHE A 209 16.63 12.42 -9.09
CA PHE A 209 17.26 11.94 -10.32
C PHE A 209 16.82 12.75 -11.55
N VAL A 210 15.53 13.03 -11.69
CA VAL A 210 14.99 13.85 -12.78
C VAL A 210 15.50 15.29 -12.70
N GLU A 211 15.56 15.86 -11.50
CA GLU A 211 16.09 17.23 -11.33
C GLU A 211 17.59 17.32 -11.63
N LEU A 212 18.39 16.35 -11.19
CA LEU A 212 19.82 16.27 -11.56
C LEU A 212 19.98 16.20 -13.09
N TRP A 213 19.12 15.44 -13.78
CA TRP A 213 19.13 15.40 -15.24
C TRP A 213 18.77 16.74 -15.87
N ILE A 214 17.76 17.44 -15.35
CA ILE A 214 17.35 18.76 -15.84
C ILE A 214 18.46 19.81 -15.61
N TYR A 215 19.09 19.78 -14.43
CA TYR A 215 20.13 20.73 -14.03
C TYR A 215 21.57 20.30 -14.37
N ARG A 216 21.75 19.20 -15.14
CA ARG A 216 23.08 18.64 -15.46
C ARG A 216 24.09 19.65 -16.01
N LYS A 217 23.63 20.70 -16.67
CA LYS A 217 24.49 21.79 -17.20
C LYS A 217 24.84 22.85 -16.15
N ASN A 218 24.18 22.85 -15.00
CA ASN A 218 24.40 23.84 -13.94
C ASN A 218 24.25 23.20 -12.55
N LEU A 219 24.95 22.10 -12.31
CA LEU A 219 24.92 21.36 -11.03
C LEU A 219 25.39 22.23 -9.85
N ARG A 220 26.29 23.18 -10.09
CA ARG A 220 26.80 24.08 -9.06
C ARG A 220 25.69 24.94 -8.44
N SER A 221 24.66 25.30 -9.18
CA SER A 221 23.52 26.06 -8.63
C SER A 221 22.51 25.16 -7.92
N TYR A 222 22.47 23.88 -8.25
CA TYR A 222 21.46 22.93 -7.75
C TYR A 222 21.95 22.09 -6.56
N TRP A 223 23.26 22.01 -6.29
CA TRP A 223 23.84 21.03 -5.37
C TRP A 223 23.23 21.07 -3.95
N LYS A 224 22.96 22.29 -3.39
CA LYS A 224 22.35 22.44 -2.06
C LYS A 224 20.95 21.84 -2.01
N THR A 225 20.12 22.13 -3.01
CA THR A 225 18.77 21.58 -3.13
C THR A 225 18.81 20.06 -3.32
N GLY A 226 19.70 19.58 -4.19
CA GLY A 226 19.89 18.14 -4.42
C GLY A 226 20.36 17.39 -3.18
N LEU A 227 21.34 17.95 -2.44
CA LEU A 227 21.81 17.37 -1.18
C LEU A 227 20.72 17.35 -0.12
N SER A 228 19.96 18.45 0.01
CA SER A 228 18.83 18.50 0.96
C SER A 228 17.78 17.44 0.62
N LEU A 229 17.43 17.29 -0.65
CA LEU A 229 16.45 16.29 -1.10
C LEU A 229 16.96 14.86 -0.88
N PHE A 230 18.26 14.61 -1.10
CA PHE A 230 18.90 13.33 -0.81
C PHE A 230 18.85 13.00 0.68
N ILE A 231 19.25 13.95 1.54
CA ILE A 231 19.19 13.77 3.01
C ILE A 231 17.77 13.50 3.46
N LEU A 232 16.79 14.27 2.98
CA LEU A 232 15.38 14.05 3.30
C LEU A 232 14.92 12.66 2.89
N ALA A 233 15.32 12.17 1.72
CA ALA A 233 14.93 10.85 1.23
C ALA A 233 15.49 9.71 2.08
N ILE A 234 16.75 9.83 2.52
CA ILE A 234 17.46 8.73 3.17
C ILE A 234 17.29 8.73 4.69
N LEU A 235 17.15 9.90 5.31
CA LEU A 235 17.11 10.03 6.78
C LEU A 235 16.05 9.15 7.46
N PRO A 236 14.75 9.13 7.03
CA PRO A 236 13.77 8.26 7.65
C PRO A 236 14.08 6.77 7.51
N LEU A 237 14.64 6.35 6.34
CA LEU A 237 15.07 4.97 6.15
C LEU A 237 16.17 4.56 7.12
N LEU A 238 17.18 5.42 7.29
CA LEU A 238 18.29 5.16 8.22
C LEU A 238 17.81 5.09 9.67
N VAL A 239 16.92 6.00 10.08
CA VAL A 239 16.38 6.01 11.42
C VAL A 239 15.55 4.74 11.68
N VAL A 240 14.60 4.40 10.79
CA VAL A 240 13.79 3.19 10.96
C VAL A 240 14.67 1.94 10.96
N LYS A 241 15.62 1.82 10.02
CA LYS A 241 16.57 0.70 9.99
C LYS A 241 17.42 0.65 11.26
N GLY A 242 17.94 1.80 11.72
CA GLY A 242 18.76 1.89 12.91
C GLY A 242 18.00 1.43 14.16
N VAL A 243 16.79 1.93 14.37
CA VAL A 243 15.94 1.52 15.50
C VAL A 243 15.64 0.03 15.45
N VAL A 244 15.17 -0.49 14.29
CA VAL A 244 14.84 -1.90 14.15
C VAL A 244 16.08 -2.78 14.34
N SER A 245 17.23 -2.43 13.76
CA SER A 245 18.47 -3.21 13.93
C SER A 245 19.02 -3.17 15.36
N ALA A 246 18.81 -2.08 16.11
CA ALA A 246 19.23 -1.96 17.50
C ALA A 246 18.33 -2.74 18.47
N THR A 247 17.11 -3.06 18.05
CA THR A 247 16.11 -3.73 18.89
C THR A 247 15.80 -5.16 18.47
N ASP A 248 16.28 -5.60 17.30
CA ASP A 248 16.09 -6.96 16.81
C ASP A 248 17.12 -7.93 17.40
N TRP A 249 16.64 -8.95 18.09
CA TRP A 249 17.48 -10.00 18.70
C TRP A 249 17.79 -11.17 17.75
N VAL A 250 17.22 -11.17 16.54
CA VAL A 250 17.39 -12.25 15.56
C VAL A 250 18.50 -11.88 14.59
N SER A 251 19.57 -12.71 14.54
CA SER A 251 20.77 -12.45 13.74
C SER A 251 20.76 -13.07 12.34
N ASP A 252 19.94 -14.10 12.11
CA ASP A 252 19.93 -14.91 10.90
C ASP A 252 18.67 -14.72 10.04
N ARG A 253 18.14 -13.50 10.00
CA ARG A 253 17.02 -13.16 9.09
C ARG A 253 17.45 -13.23 7.63
N PRO A 254 16.56 -13.66 6.73
CA PRO A 254 16.86 -13.72 5.30
C PRO A 254 17.23 -12.36 4.71
N ASP A 255 18.42 -12.26 4.11
CA ASP A 255 18.87 -11.03 3.42
C ASP A 255 18.21 -10.83 2.06
N ASN A 256 17.76 -11.91 1.44
CA ASN A 256 17.13 -11.94 0.13
C ASN A 256 15.83 -12.76 0.20
N PRO A 257 14.73 -12.17 0.72
CA PRO A 257 13.46 -12.87 0.78
C PRO A 257 12.91 -13.17 -0.62
N TYR A 258 12.18 -14.28 -0.72
CA TYR A 258 11.53 -14.70 -1.96
C TYR A 258 10.56 -13.63 -2.49
N GLY A 259 10.47 -13.48 -3.81
CA GLY A 259 9.45 -12.68 -4.47
C GLY A 259 9.94 -11.48 -5.29
N PHE A 260 11.19 -11.05 -5.11
CA PHE A 260 11.76 -9.89 -5.83
C PHE A 260 11.55 -9.99 -7.35
N ASP A 261 11.91 -11.13 -7.95
CA ASP A 261 11.81 -11.36 -9.40
C ASP A 261 10.42 -11.79 -9.87
N LEU A 262 9.50 -12.09 -8.94
CA LEU A 262 8.18 -12.62 -9.24
C LEU A 262 7.08 -11.56 -9.12
N TYR A 263 7.09 -10.78 -8.03
CA TYR A 263 5.99 -9.88 -7.70
C TYR A 263 6.27 -8.45 -8.19
N HIS A 264 6.33 -8.28 -9.50
CA HIS A 264 6.55 -6.99 -10.14
C HIS A 264 5.31 -6.53 -10.93
N ALA A 265 5.19 -5.23 -11.20
CA ALA A 265 4.14 -4.70 -12.07
C ALA A 265 4.40 -5.08 -13.55
N ASN A 266 3.35 -5.07 -14.33
CA ASN A 266 3.43 -5.14 -15.78
C ASN A 266 2.43 -4.16 -16.42
N ILE A 267 2.50 -3.99 -17.73
CA ILE A 267 1.60 -3.09 -18.47
C ILE A 267 0.13 -3.44 -18.23
N TYR A 268 -0.17 -4.74 -18.15
CA TYR A 268 -1.53 -5.22 -17.92
C TYR A 268 -2.08 -4.80 -16.55
N SER A 269 -1.29 -4.95 -15.49
CA SER A 269 -1.72 -4.60 -14.12
C SER A 269 -1.92 -3.10 -13.89
N VAL A 270 -1.33 -2.25 -14.76
CA VAL A 270 -1.37 -0.79 -14.63
C VAL A 270 -2.36 -0.12 -15.59
N PHE A 271 -2.45 -0.59 -16.82
CA PHE A 271 -3.24 0.08 -17.87
C PHE A 271 -4.50 -0.66 -18.27
N LEU A 272 -4.71 -1.91 -17.83
CA LEU A 272 -5.92 -2.64 -18.20
C LEU A 272 -6.82 -2.87 -16.98
N PRO A 273 -8.14 -2.77 -17.16
CA PRO A 273 -9.07 -2.97 -16.08
C PRO A 273 -9.00 -4.42 -15.58
N PRO A 274 -8.89 -4.64 -14.25
CA PRO A 274 -8.81 -5.97 -13.68
C PRO A 274 -10.12 -6.78 -13.81
N ILE A 275 -11.22 -6.09 -14.10
CA ILE A 275 -12.55 -6.68 -14.33
C ILE A 275 -13.14 -6.06 -15.58
N SER A 276 -13.20 -6.82 -16.66
CA SER A 276 -14.01 -6.47 -17.82
C SER A 276 -14.08 -7.67 -18.76
N THR A 277 -15.06 -7.66 -19.66
CA THR A 277 -15.13 -8.55 -20.82
C THR A 277 -13.86 -8.43 -21.69
N PHE A 278 -13.26 -7.26 -21.75
CA PHE A 278 -11.95 -7.03 -22.40
C PHE A 278 -10.82 -7.85 -21.77
N LYS A 279 -10.89 -8.14 -20.47
CA LYS A 279 -9.89 -9.00 -19.80
C LYS A 279 -9.85 -10.39 -20.44
N VAL A 280 -11.00 -11.01 -20.66
CA VAL A 280 -11.09 -12.36 -21.25
C VAL A 280 -10.50 -12.35 -22.66
N LEU A 281 -10.84 -11.34 -23.47
CA LEU A 281 -10.30 -11.18 -24.83
C LEU A 281 -8.77 -10.98 -24.81
N LEU A 282 -8.26 -10.10 -23.96
CA LEU A 282 -6.82 -9.77 -23.91
C LEU A 282 -5.98 -10.89 -23.32
N VAL A 283 -6.47 -11.60 -22.30
CA VAL A 283 -5.76 -12.77 -21.77
C VAL A 283 -5.65 -13.88 -22.80
N ASN A 284 -6.72 -14.12 -23.55
CA ASN A 284 -6.73 -15.16 -24.58
C ASN A 284 -5.91 -14.78 -25.83
N VAL A 285 -5.84 -13.48 -26.17
CA VAL A 285 -5.11 -13.00 -27.37
C VAL A 285 -3.63 -12.73 -27.06
N ILE A 286 -3.31 -12.16 -25.89
CA ILE A 286 -1.96 -11.67 -25.59
C ILE A 286 -1.22 -12.62 -24.62
N ASN A 287 -1.92 -13.60 -24.03
CA ASN A 287 -1.39 -14.55 -23.02
C ASN A 287 -0.62 -13.85 -21.87
N MET A 288 -1.04 -12.66 -21.48
CA MET A 288 -0.38 -11.85 -20.46
C MET A 288 -0.96 -12.15 -19.08
N LYS A 289 -0.14 -12.59 -18.14
CA LYS A 289 -0.56 -12.83 -16.75
C LYS A 289 -0.80 -11.50 -16.03
N PHE A 290 -1.91 -11.43 -15.31
CA PHE A 290 -2.22 -10.30 -14.44
C PHE A 290 -1.45 -10.43 -13.11
N GLU A 291 -0.64 -9.41 -12.79
CA GLU A 291 0.16 -9.39 -11.57
C GLU A 291 -0.58 -8.64 -10.46
N TRP A 292 -1.03 -9.40 -9.46
CA TRP A 292 -1.85 -8.85 -8.36
C TRP A 292 -1.07 -7.89 -7.46
N GLU A 293 0.21 -8.16 -7.22
CA GLU A 293 1.05 -7.28 -6.40
C GLU A 293 1.32 -5.95 -7.08
N GLY A 294 1.42 -5.94 -8.40
CA GLY A 294 1.57 -4.74 -9.21
C GLY A 294 0.27 -4.07 -9.64
N ARG A 295 -0.90 -4.50 -9.12
CA ARG A 295 -2.19 -3.92 -9.51
C ARG A 295 -2.26 -2.44 -9.13
N ALA A 296 -2.21 -1.57 -10.15
CA ALA A 296 -2.25 -0.12 -10.02
C ALA A 296 -2.99 0.51 -11.22
N PHE A 297 -4.17 -0.02 -11.55
CA PHE A 297 -4.96 0.42 -12.70
C PHE A 297 -5.27 1.91 -12.62
N VAL A 298 -4.83 2.65 -13.64
CA VAL A 298 -4.92 4.12 -13.68
C VAL A 298 -6.29 4.65 -14.10
N GLY A 299 -7.20 3.77 -14.51
CA GLY A 299 -8.52 4.12 -15.05
C GLY A 299 -8.52 4.26 -16.58
N LEU A 300 -9.66 3.99 -17.20
CA LEU A 300 -9.81 4.03 -18.65
C LEU A 300 -9.42 5.37 -19.28
N PRO A 301 -9.81 6.54 -18.74
CA PRO A 301 -9.39 7.83 -19.28
C PRO A 301 -7.86 8.02 -19.28
N ALA A 302 -7.17 7.56 -18.24
CA ALA A 302 -5.73 7.65 -18.15
C ALA A 302 -5.05 6.65 -19.10
N THR A 303 -5.59 5.45 -19.25
CA THR A 303 -5.12 4.46 -20.23
C THR A 303 -5.19 5.01 -21.66
N LEU A 304 -6.32 5.62 -22.04
CA LEU A 304 -6.48 6.25 -23.35
C LEU A 304 -5.49 7.40 -23.57
N LEU A 305 -5.23 8.20 -22.53
CA LEU A 305 -4.19 9.23 -22.60
C LEU A 305 -2.80 8.61 -22.78
N ALA A 306 -2.46 7.54 -22.05
CA ALA A 306 -1.17 6.85 -22.21
C ALA A 306 -0.98 6.32 -23.63
N VAL A 307 -2.01 5.68 -24.20
CA VAL A 307 -1.99 5.20 -25.59
C VAL A 307 -1.80 6.35 -26.56
N SER A 308 -2.53 7.46 -26.40
CA SER A 308 -2.41 8.63 -27.28
C SER A 308 -1.04 9.29 -27.18
N MET A 309 -0.44 9.34 -26.00
CA MET A 309 0.94 9.81 -25.80
C MET A 309 1.95 8.89 -26.49
N PHE A 310 1.79 7.59 -26.35
CA PHE A 310 2.65 6.59 -27.00
C PHE A 310 2.59 6.71 -28.54
N ILE A 311 1.39 6.79 -29.12
CA ILE A 311 1.20 7.01 -30.55
C ILE A 311 1.84 8.32 -31.00
N SER A 312 1.69 9.39 -30.20
CA SER A 312 2.31 10.69 -30.50
C SER A 312 3.84 10.63 -30.50
N VAL A 313 4.43 9.88 -29.57
CA VAL A 313 5.89 9.65 -29.54
C VAL A 313 6.33 8.89 -30.79
N LEU A 314 5.66 7.80 -31.13
CA LEU A 314 5.96 7.04 -32.35
C LEU A 314 5.86 7.93 -33.62
N PHE A 315 4.75 8.68 -33.74
CA PHE A 315 4.56 9.59 -34.88
C PHE A 315 5.68 10.63 -34.98
N ASN A 316 6.13 11.21 -33.85
CA ASN A 316 7.22 12.18 -33.82
C ASN A 316 8.61 11.58 -34.13
N LEU A 317 8.79 10.25 -33.92
CA LEU A 317 10.03 9.55 -34.31
C LEU A 317 10.12 9.33 -35.83
N PHE A 318 8.98 9.11 -36.50
CA PHE A 318 8.91 8.85 -37.94
C PHE A 318 8.58 10.09 -38.77
N SER A 319 8.06 11.15 -38.16
CA SER A 319 7.69 12.40 -38.84
C SER A 319 8.66 13.52 -38.53
N GLN A 320 9.14 14.21 -39.57
CA GLN A 320 9.94 15.43 -39.40
C GLN A 320 9.13 16.62 -38.86
N LYS A 321 7.80 16.54 -38.86
CA LYS A 321 6.92 17.57 -38.31
C LYS A 321 6.78 17.39 -36.82
N LYS A 322 7.34 18.29 -36.02
CA LYS A 322 7.11 18.38 -34.57
C LYS A 322 5.67 18.87 -34.28
N GLY A 323 4.72 18.01 -34.54
CA GLY A 323 3.30 18.21 -34.22
C GLY A 323 2.97 17.63 -32.82
N GLY A 324 1.80 17.92 -32.30
CA GLY A 324 1.26 17.31 -31.09
C GLY A 324 1.19 18.26 -29.88
N PHE A 325 1.33 17.73 -28.69
CA PHE A 325 1.05 18.36 -27.39
C PHE A 325 1.90 19.58 -27.01
N ARG A 326 2.62 20.20 -27.94
CA ARG A 326 3.53 21.34 -27.70
C ARG A 326 2.86 22.54 -27.02
N ASN A 327 1.55 22.73 -27.22
CA ASN A 327 0.75 23.81 -26.59
C ASN A 327 0.29 23.49 -25.16
N TYR A 328 0.51 22.25 -24.69
CA TYR A 328 0.13 21.76 -23.37
C TYR A 328 1.36 21.58 -22.50
N ARG A 329 2.07 22.67 -22.22
CA ARG A 329 3.24 22.61 -21.33
C ARG A 329 2.79 22.62 -19.88
N PRO A 330 2.96 21.54 -19.13
CA PRO A 330 2.75 21.53 -17.68
C PRO A 330 3.79 22.42 -17.00
N SER A 331 3.54 22.78 -15.74
CA SER A 331 4.54 23.46 -14.91
C SER A 331 5.80 22.60 -14.78
N LYS A 332 6.96 23.25 -14.59
CA LYS A 332 8.24 22.52 -14.45
C LYS A 332 8.15 21.42 -13.38
N ASN A 333 7.58 21.72 -12.24
CA ASN A 333 7.42 20.77 -11.16
C ASN A 333 6.55 19.57 -11.57
N MET A 334 5.46 19.80 -12.30
CA MET A 334 4.61 18.72 -12.78
C MET A 334 5.35 17.80 -13.77
N VAL A 335 6.22 18.35 -14.61
CA VAL A 335 7.10 17.59 -15.51
C VAL A 335 8.05 16.71 -14.71
N VAL A 336 8.66 17.25 -13.66
CA VAL A 336 9.57 16.50 -12.77
C VAL A 336 8.85 15.32 -12.14
N TYR A 337 7.69 15.53 -11.52
CA TYR A 337 6.92 14.44 -10.89
C TYR A 337 6.46 13.40 -11.90
N PHE A 338 6.06 13.82 -13.09
CA PHE A 338 5.65 12.93 -14.16
C PHE A 338 6.78 11.99 -14.59
N TYR A 339 7.96 12.50 -14.91
CA TYR A 339 9.11 11.67 -15.29
C TYR A 339 9.62 10.82 -14.12
N ALA A 340 9.63 11.35 -12.90
CA ALA A 340 9.96 10.58 -11.71
C ALA A 340 9.02 9.38 -11.56
N SER A 341 7.72 9.58 -11.77
CA SER A 341 6.75 8.48 -11.67
C SER A 341 6.93 7.42 -12.76
N ILE A 342 7.35 7.80 -13.97
CA ILE A 342 7.70 6.84 -15.04
C ILE A 342 8.93 6.00 -14.63
N LEU A 343 9.98 6.63 -14.10
CA LEU A 343 11.15 5.90 -13.60
C LEU A 343 10.77 4.91 -12.51
N ILE A 344 9.89 5.33 -11.60
CA ILE A 344 9.38 4.47 -10.52
C ILE A 344 8.50 3.34 -11.09
N LEU A 345 7.72 3.59 -12.13
CA LEU A 345 6.97 2.54 -12.83
C LEU A 345 7.92 1.51 -13.44
N LEU A 346 8.97 1.92 -14.14
CA LEU A 346 9.99 1.01 -14.69
C LEU A 346 10.64 0.19 -13.58
N PHE A 347 11.02 0.81 -12.47
CA PHE A 347 11.52 0.11 -11.29
C PHE A 347 10.51 -0.91 -10.76
N SER A 348 9.21 -0.56 -10.68
CA SER A 348 8.16 -1.47 -10.24
C SER A 348 7.95 -2.66 -11.18
N MET A 349 8.35 -2.53 -12.45
CA MET A 349 8.37 -3.60 -13.47
C MET A 349 9.66 -4.43 -13.44
N CYS A 350 10.50 -4.26 -12.42
CA CYS A 350 11.81 -4.90 -12.29
C CYS A 350 12.81 -4.53 -13.42
N ILE A 351 12.64 -3.33 -14.01
CA ILE A 351 13.55 -2.78 -15.01
C ILE A 351 14.57 -1.88 -14.30
N PRO A 352 15.89 -2.01 -14.53
CA PRO A 352 16.52 -2.83 -15.59
C PRO A 352 16.95 -4.25 -15.14
N PHE A 353 16.70 -4.65 -13.91
CA PHE A 353 17.27 -5.87 -13.29
C PHE A 353 17.02 -7.14 -14.10
N LYS A 354 15.80 -7.32 -14.64
CA LYS A 354 15.42 -8.46 -15.50
C LYS A 354 16.15 -8.52 -16.86
N TYR A 355 16.77 -7.41 -17.26
CA TYR A 355 17.36 -7.28 -18.59
C TYR A 355 18.89 -7.19 -18.54
N GLY A 356 19.52 -8.05 -17.72
CA GLY A 356 20.97 -8.18 -17.63
C GLY A 356 21.65 -7.27 -16.61
N PHE A 357 20.92 -6.39 -15.93
CA PHE A 357 21.48 -5.48 -14.92
C PHE A 357 21.29 -5.99 -13.48
N GLY A 358 21.15 -7.29 -13.30
CA GLY A 358 21.03 -7.91 -11.96
C GLY A 358 22.22 -7.61 -11.04
N PHE A 359 23.41 -7.37 -11.60
CA PHE A 359 24.61 -7.00 -10.84
C PHE A 359 24.45 -5.70 -10.02
N LEU A 360 23.53 -4.80 -10.41
CA LEU A 360 23.24 -3.59 -9.64
C LEU A 360 22.67 -3.90 -8.25
N LEU A 361 22.07 -5.07 -8.06
CA LEU A 361 21.57 -5.53 -6.78
C LEU A 361 22.69 -5.90 -5.80
N GLU A 362 23.89 -6.22 -6.32
CA GLU A 362 25.09 -6.42 -5.49
C GLU A 362 25.68 -5.08 -5.03
N ILE A 363 25.52 -4.04 -5.85
CA ILE A 363 26.00 -2.68 -5.53
C ILE A 363 25.07 -2.02 -4.50
N ILE A 364 23.77 -2.29 -4.57
CA ILE A 364 22.76 -1.71 -3.67
C ILE A 364 21.94 -2.85 -3.00
N PRO A 365 22.54 -3.62 -2.08
CA PRO A 365 21.91 -4.79 -1.48
C PRO A 365 20.53 -4.53 -0.83
N PRO A 366 20.25 -3.34 -0.23
CA PRO A 366 18.93 -3.08 0.37
C PRO A 366 17.76 -3.22 -0.61
N ILE A 367 17.98 -3.10 -1.93
CA ILE A 367 16.93 -3.28 -2.94
C ILE A 367 16.44 -4.73 -2.99
N LYS A 368 17.31 -5.71 -2.74
CA LYS A 368 16.95 -7.14 -2.70
C LYS A 368 15.90 -7.46 -1.60
N GLN A 369 15.78 -6.59 -0.62
CA GLN A 369 14.85 -6.77 0.48
C GLN A 369 13.37 -6.56 0.11
N PHE A 370 13.08 -5.98 -1.06
CA PHE A 370 11.71 -5.79 -1.53
C PHE A 370 11.15 -7.08 -2.14
N ARG A 371 10.20 -7.70 -1.46
CA ARG A 371 9.52 -8.91 -1.97
C ARG A 371 8.59 -8.62 -3.15
N ALA A 372 7.96 -7.45 -3.17
CA ALA A 372 6.95 -7.08 -4.16
C ALA A 372 7.23 -5.69 -4.73
N LEU A 373 8.09 -5.64 -5.75
CA LEU A 373 8.41 -4.41 -6.49
C LEU A 373 7.17 -3.79 -7.13
N GLY A 374 6.20 -4.62 -7.54
CA GLY A 374 4.97 -4.17 -8.16
C GLY A 374 4.22 -3.09 -7.38
N ARG A 375 4.34 -3.08 -6.05
CA ARG A 375 3.69 -2.08 -5.18
C ARG A 375 4.17 -0.65 -5.44
N PHE A 376 5.37 -0.43 -5.96
CA PHE A 376 5.86 0.90 -6.31
C PHE A 376 5.08 1.56 -7.47
N ALA A 377 4.33 0.79 -8.27
CA ALA A 377 3.41 1.31 -9.26
C ALA A 377 2.28 2.18 -8.64
N PHE A 378 2.02 2.09 -7.32
CA PHE A 378 1.05 2.96 -6.64
C PHE A 378 1.43 4.44 -6.74
N ILE A 379 2.72 4.76 -6.73
CA ILE A 379 3.21 6.14 -6.92
C ILE A 379 2.87 6.62 -8.33
N PHE A 380 3.13 5.79 -9.34
CA PHE A 380 2.77 6.11 -10.72
C PHE A 380 1.26 6.31 -10.88
N TYR A 381 0.44 5.45 -10.25
CA TYR A 381 -1.02 5.60 -10.27
C TYR A 381 -1.45 7.02 -9.88
N TYR A 382 -1.02 7.51 -8.71
CA TYR A 382 -1.44 8.83 -8.24
C TYR A 382 -0.94 9.97 -9.14
N VAL A 383 0.32 9.91 -9.54
CA VAL A 383 0.90 10.99 -10.36
C VAL A 383 0.28 11.01 -11.74
N PHE A 384 0.15 9.86 -12.40
CA PHE A 384 -0.36 9.77 -13.76
C PHE A 384 -1.87 10.08 -13.83
N ALA A 385 -2.65 9.61 -12.87
CA ALA A 385 -4.08 9.91 -12.80
C ALA A 385 -4.35 11.40 -12.55
N ILE A 386 -3.58 12.06 -11.68
CA ILE A 386 -3.67 13.52 -11.48
C ILE A 386 -3.18 14.29 -12.72
N TYR A 387 -2.13 13.81 -13.39
CA TYR A 387 -1.70 14.37 -14.67
C TYR A 387 -2.80 14.27 -15.73
N THR A 388 -3.48 13.14 -15.81
CA THR A 388 -4.63 12.93 -16.70
C THR A 388 -5.76 13.91 -16.39
N ALA A 389 -6.13 14.08 -15.12
CA ALA A 389 -7.15 15.03 -14.72
C ALA A 389 -6.78 16.47 -15.13
N TRP A 390 -5.52 16.85 -14.94
CA TRP A 390 -5.01 18.15 -15.36
C TRP A 390 -5.05 18.29 -16.89
N PHE A 391 -4.59 17.30 -17.64
CA PHE A 391 -4.55 17.32 -19.10
C PHE A 391 -5.97 17.46 -19.69
N VAL A 392 -6.92 16.65 -19.22
CA VAL A 392 -8.31 16.68 -19.68
C VAL A 392 -8.95 18.04 -19.41
N TYR A 393 -8.72 18.61 -18.23
CA TYR A 393 -9.28 19.95 -17.93
C TYR A 393 -8.65 21.05 -18.80
N ARG A 394 -7.37 20.95 -19.11
CA ARG A 394 -6.70 21.86 -20.06
C ARG A 394 -7.23 21.69 -21.47
N LEU A 395 -7.44 20.47 -21.91
CA LEU A 395 -8.05 20.15 -23.21
C LEU A 395 -9.48 20.70 -23.29
N PHE A 396 -10.29 20.50 -22.24
CA PHE A 396 -11.62 21.08 -22.12
C PHE A 396 -11.60 22.61 -22.33
N ARG A 397 -10.71 23.32 -21.64
CA ARG A 397 -10.59 24.77 -21.78
C ARG A 397 -10.16 25.20 -23.20
N PHE A 398 -9.23 24.46 -23.80
CA PHE A 398 -8.75 24.71 -25.15
C PHE A 398 -9.86 24.55 -26.19
N LEU A 399 -10.60 23.44 -26.14
CA LEU A 399 -11.69 23.17 -27.07
C LEU A 399 -12.82 24.21 -26.93
N LYS A 400 -13.13 24.62 -25.70
CA LYS A 400 -14.09 25.70 -25.47
C LYS A 400 -13.63 27.02 -26.09
N HIS A 401 -12.35 27.34 -26.00
CA HIS A 401 -11.77 28.53 -26.65
C HIS A 401 -11.79 28.41 -28.19
N LYS A 402 -11.65 27.22 -28.72
CA LYS A 402 -11.77 26.92 -30.16
C LYS A 402 -13.22 26.85 -30.67
N LYS A 403 -14.19 27.30 -29.85
CA LYS A 403 -15.64 27.28 -30.18
C LYS A 403 -16.19 25.86 -30.44
N LEU A 404 -15.63 24.85 -29.79
CA LEU A 404 -16.09 23.45 -29.80
C LEU A 404 -16.64 23.03 -28.41
N PRO A 405 -17.66 23.71 -27.86
CA PRO A 405 -18.10 23.49 -26.48
C PRO A 405 -18.71 22.10 -26.27
N LEU A 406 -19.42 21.56 -27.25
CA LEU A 406 -20.01 20.22 -27.16
C LEU A 406 -18.93 19.15 -27.02
N LEU A 407 -17.90 19.18 -27.88
CA LEU A 407 -16.78 18.25 -27.81
C LEU A 407 -16.01 18.39 -26.47
N ALA A 408 -15.81 19.62 -26.01
CA ALA A 408 -15.18 19.89 -24.72
C ALA A 408 -15.99 19.24 -23.58
N PHE A 409 -17.30 19.42 -23.57
CA PHE A 409 -18.19 18.85 -22.57
C PHE A 409 -18.22 17.32 -22.64
N LEU A 410 -18.30 16.73 -23.83
CA LEU A 410 -18.29 15.28 -24.01
C LEU A 410 -17.01 14.63 -23.47
N ILE A 411 -15.84 15.23 -23.72
CA ILE A 411 -14.56 14.71 -23.21
C ILE A 411 -14.51 14.80 -21.66
N LEU A 412 -14.97 15.89 -21.10
CA LEU A 412 -15.01 16.07 -19.65
C LEU A 412 -16.00 15.10 -19.00
N PHE A 413 -17.19 14.98 -19.56
CA PHE A 413 -18.22 14.04 -19.13
C PHE A 413 -17.74 12.58 -19.23
N PHE A 414 -17.17 12.18 -20.37
CA PHE A 414 -16.56 10.86 -20.54
C PHE A 414 -15.54 10.56 -19.43
N THR A 415 -14.64 11.51 -19.14
CA THR A 415 -13.61 11.32 -18.13
C THR A 415 -14.20 11.14 -16.74
N LEU A 416 -15.17 11.95 -16.34
CA LEU A 416 -15.83 11.84 -15.04
C LEU A 416 -16.68 10.58 -14.94
N PHE A 417 -17.45 10.25 -15.99
CA PHE A 417 -18.33 9.09 -16.02
C PHE A 417 -17.54 7.78 -15.95
N TYR A 418 -16.57 7.59 -16.85
CA TYR A 418 -15.76 6.36 -16.85
C TYR A 418 -14.81 6.28 -15.67
N GLY A 419 -14.29 7.42 -15.19
CA GLY A 419 -13.51 7.45 -13.95
C GLY A 419 -14.35 7.02 -12.73
N ALA A 420 -15.59 7.49 -12.62
CA ALA A 420 -16.51 7.08 -11.55
C ALA A 420 -16.93 5.59 -11.71
N MET A 421 -17.17 5.13 -12.94
CA MET A 421 -17.49 3.73 -13.22
C MET A 421 -16.32 2.80 -12.83
N ASP A 422 -15.10 3.13 -13.23
CA ASP A 422 -13.89 2.37 -12.85
C ASP A 422 -13.71 2.34 -11.33
N ALA A 423 -13.93 3.48 -10.65
CA ALA A 423 -13.89 3.58 -9.20
C ALA A 423 -14.97 2.70 -8.54
N ALA A 424 -16.20 2.70 -9.06
CA ALA A 424 -17.28 1.85 -8.58
C ALA A 424 -16.98 0.35 -8.78
N LEU A 425 -16.44 -0.03 -9.93
CA LEU A 425 -16.02 -1.41 -10.23
C LEU A 425 -14.88 -1.86 -9.31
N ASN A 426 -13.85 -1.00 -9.10
CA ASN A 426 -12.77 -1.28 -8.17
C ASN A 426 -13.29 -1.47 -6.74
N THR A 427 -14.19 -0.61 -6.31
CA THR A 427 -14.83 -0.69 -4.98
C THR A 427 -15.63 -1.97 -4.84
N ARG A 428 -16.53 -2.26 -5.80
CA ARG A 428 -17.32 -3.49 -5.81
C ARG A 428 -16.45 -4.74 -5.74
N GLN A 429 -15.37 -4.80 -6.51
CA GLN A 429 -14.43 -5.93 -6.45
C GLN A 429 -13.75 -6.05 -5.10
N SER A 430 -13.35 -4.92 -4.52
CA SER A 430 -12.65 -4.90 -3.23
C SER A 430 -13.55 -5.32 -2.07
N THR A 431 -14.85 -4.98 -2.13
CA THR A 431 -15.82 -5.25 -1.07
C THR A 431 -16.62 -6.55 -1.30
N ASN A 432 -16.72 -7.05 -2.53
CA ASN A 432 -17.58 -8.19 -2.86
C ASN A 432 -17.18 -9.47 -2.10
N ARG A 433 -15.90 -9.70 -1.88
CA ARG A 433 -15.41 -10.84 -1.10
C ARG A 433 -15.75 -10.73 0.39
N ILE A 434 -15.81 -9.51 0.91
CA ILE A 434 -16.17 -9.23 2.31
C ILE A 434 -17.63 -9.61 2.56
N PHE A 435 -18.52 -9.24 1.62
CA PHE A 435 -19.97 -9.42 1.80
C PHE A 435 -20.50 -10.77 1.31
N ASN A 436 -19.81 -11.41 0.35
CA ASN A 436 -20.24 -12.69 -0.23
C ASN A 436 -19.60 -13.91 0.45
N THR A 437 -18.74 -13.73 1.44
CA THR A 437 -18.13 -14.80 2.21
C THR A 437 -18.53 -14.66 3.68
N ASN A 438 -18.72 -15.78 4.37
CA ASN A 438 -18.95 -15.75 5.82
C ASN A 438 -17.62 -15.42 6.55
N ASN A 439 -17.27 -14.14 6.59
CA ASN A 439 -16.05 -13.63 7.19
C ASN A 439 -16.23 -13.26 8.67
N ARG A 440 -17.07 -13.98 9.39
CA ARG A 440 -17.27 -13.73 10.81
C ARG A 440 -16.21 -14.45 11.63
N LEU A 441 -15.54 -13.71 12.51
CA LEU A 441 -14.73 -14.29 13.57
C LEU A 441 -15.71 -14.92 14.58
N GLU A 442 -15.50 -16.16 14.94
CA GLU A 442 -16.26 -16.75 16.04
C GLU A 442 -15.90 -16.00 17.33
N THR A 443 -16.83 -15.20 17.81
CA THR A 443 -16.63 -14.33 18.98
C THR A 443 -16.72 -15.07 20.30
N SER A 444 -17.25 -16.31 20.31
CA SER A 444 -17.33 -17.04 21.57
C SER A 444 -15.99 -17.66 21.92
N SER A 445 -15.26 -16.99 22.82
CA SER A 445 -14.21 -17.64 23.61
C SER A 445 -14.68 -18.97 24.21
N GLU A 446 -15.96 -19.09 24.52
CA GLU A 446 -16.64 -20.27 24.96
C GLU A 446 -16.34 -21.51 24.12
N LYS A 447 -16.32 -21.43 22.79
CA LYS A 447 -16.06 -22.60 21.94
C LYS A 447 -14.73 -23.30 22.23
N TYR A 448 -13.65 -22.55 22.37
CA TYR A 448 -12.32 -23.12 22.65
C TYR A 448 -12.19 -23.46 24.14
N LEU A 449 -12.60 -22.59 25.04
CA LEU A 449 -12.54 -22.80 26.47
C LEU A 449 -13.44 -23.97 26.92
N VAL A 450 -14.63 -24.10 26.32
CA VAL A 450 -15.51 -25.26 26.56
C VAL A 450 -14.84 -26.57 26.15
N ARG A 451 -14.15 -26.63 25.02
CA ARG A 451 -13.43 -27.84 24.62
C ARG A 451 -12.27 -28.20 25.56
N PHE A 452 -11.54 -27.21 26.08
CA PHE A 452 -10.56 -27.47 27.13
C PHE A 452 -11.24 -28.00 28.41
N SER A 453 -12.34 -27.41 28.82
CA SER A 453 -13.11 -27.85 29.96
C SER A 453 -13.72 -29.24 29.78
N GLU A 454 -14.28 -29.55 28.59
CA GLU A 454 -14.81 -30.90 28.25
C GLU A 454 -13.69 -31.96 28.26
N ALA A 455 -12.48 -31.57 27.90
CA ALA A 455 -11.31 -32.44 28.00
C ALA A 455 -10.75 -32.55 29.44
N GLY A 456 -11.28 -31.81 30.38
CA GLY A 456 -10.85 -31.82 31.77
C GLY A 456 -9.46 -31.15 31.99
N VAL A 457 -9.05 -30.25 31.08
CA VAL A 457 -7.76 -29.56 31.12
C VAL A 457 -7.95 -28.04 31.07
N ASN A 458 -6.97 -27.29 31.57
CA ASN A 458 -6.98 -25.83 31.52
C ASN A 458 -5.94 -25.33 30.48
N PRO A 459 -6.23 -24.31 29.67
CA PRO A 459 -5.22 -23.69 28.79
C PRO A 459 -3.90 -23.34 29.51
N GLU A 460 -3.97 -22.91 30.74
CA GLU A 460 -2.79 -22.52 31.55
C GLU A 460 -1.82 -23.69 31.84
N GLU A 461 -2.25 -24.94 31.64
CA GLU A 461 -1.39 -26.13 31.80
C GLU A 461 -0.47 -26.34 30.58
N PHE A 462 -0.67 -25.60 29.49
CA PHE A 462 0.07 -25.74 28.25
C PHE A 462 0.97 -24.51 28.02
N GLN A 463 2.09 -24.74 27.34
CA GLN A 463 3.06 -23.68 27.00
C GLN A 463 2.76 -23.03 25.66
N ALA A 464 2.26 -23.82 24.69
CA ALA A 464 2.03 -23.37 23.33
C ALA A 464 1.10 -24.31 22.56
N ILE A 465 0.65 -23.86 21.40
CA ILE A 465 -0.16 -24.62 20.45
C ILE A 465 0.74 -25.08 19.28
N LEU A 466 0.87 -26.39 19.11
CA LEU A 466 1.39 -27.04 17.91
C LEU A 466 0.22 -27.56 17.09
N PHE A 467 -0.03 -27.01 15.90
CA PHE A 467 -1.13 -27.48 15.07
C PHE A 467 -0.68 -28.42 13.95
N LEU A 468 -1.55 -29.38 13.62
CA LEU A 468 -1.35 -30.35 12.55
C LEU A 468 -2.52 -30.30 11.55
N PRO A 469 -2.30 -30.50 10.24
CA PRO A 469 -1.00 -30.70 9.59
C PRO A 469 -0.11 -29.47 9.71
N PHE A 470 1.21 -29.69 9.80
CA PHE A 470 2.16 -28.59 10.01
C PHE A 470 2.18 -27.61 8.84
N SER A 471 2.08 -26.33 9.16
CA SER A 471 2.23 -25.23 8.20
C SER A 471 3.13 -24.16 8.80
N SER A 472 4.18 -23.83 8.10
CA SER A 472 5.09 -22.75 8.50
C SER A 472 5.70 -22.10 7.27
N THR A 473 6.06 -20.83 7.40
CA THR A 473 6.73 -20.08 6.35
C THR A 473 7.94 -19.39 6.94
N CYS A 474 9.12 -19.74 6.41
CA CYS A 474 10.37 -19.08 6.74
C CYS A 474 10.99 -18.51 5.49
N GLY A 475 11.10 -17.19 5.46
CA GLY A 475 11.76 -16.46 4.37
C GLY A 475 11.24 -16.80 2.97
N ASP A 476 10.05 -17.39 2.87
CA ASP A 476 9.44 -17.95 1.66
C ASP A 476 10.26 -19.07 0.96
N LYS A 477 11.38 -19.46 1.54
CA LYS A 477 12.26 -20.51 1.00
C LYS A 477 12.00 -21.88 1.63
N LEU A 478 11.56 -21.88 2.89
CA LEU A 478 11.06 -23.05 3.59
C LEU A 478 9.56 -22.87 3.82
N LEU A 479 8.76 -23.44 2.94
CA LEU A 479 7.31 -23.25 2.93
C LEU A 479 6.60 -24.60 3.01
N PHE A 480 5.89 -24.82 4.11
CA PHE A 480 4.98 -25.94 4.30
C PHE A 480 3.54 -25.41 4.25
N LYS A 481 2.81 -25.70 3.17
CA LYS A 481 1.46 -25.13 2.92
C LYS A 481 0.31 -26.07 3.30
N ASN A 482 0.57 -27.31 3.70
CA ASN A 482 -0.48 -28.32 3.84
C ASN A 482 -1.47 -28.07 4.98
N GLY A 483 -1.15 -27.16 5.91
CA GLY A 483 -1.95 -26.90 7.10
C GLY A 483 -2.55 -25.49 7.17
N MET A 484 -2.78 -24.80 6.04
CA MET A 484 -3.24 -23.40 6.07
C MET A 484 -4.62 -23.20 6.70
N GLU A 485 -5.53 -24.17 6.60
CA GLU A 485 -6.83 -24.11 7.25
C GLU A 485 -6.68 -24.36 8.77
N ALA A 486 -5.90 -25.37 9.16
CA ALA A 486 -5.56 -25.65 10.56
C ALA A 486 -4.86 -24.45 11.22
N PHE A 487 -3.99 -23.74 10.49
CA PHE A 487 -3.38 -22.52 10.95
C PHE A 487 -4.41 -21.44 11.29
N GLY A 488 -5.48 -21.33 10.50
CA GLY A 488 -6.59 -20.41 10.79
C GLY A 488 -7.27 -20.71 12.13
N TYR A 489 -7.60 -21.97 12.39
CA TYR A 489 -8.19 -22.40 13.66
C TYR A 489 -7.22 -22.25 14.83
N ALA A 490 -5.93 -22.54 14.62
CA ALA A 490 -4.91 -22.37 15.64
C ALA A 490 -4.75 -20.90 16.06
N MET A 491 -4.76 -19.96 15.11
CA MET A 491 -4.76 -18.52 15.42
C MET A 491 -5.99 -18.08 16.23
N GLN A 492 -7.17 -18.62 15.92
CA GLN A 492 -8.38 -18.34 16.71
C GLN A 492 -8.26 -18.91 18.13
N CYS A 493 -7.80 -20.16 18.26
CA CYS A 493 -7.57 -20.78 19.56
C CYS A 493 -6.55 -19.96 20.38
N ALA A 494 -5.42 -19.62 19.81
CA ALA A 494 -4.39 -18.78 20.45
C ALA A 494 -4.94 -17.41 20.90
N HIS A 495 -5.76 -16.77 20.07
CA HIS A 495 -6.38 -15.49 20.39
C HIS A 495 -7.33 -15.55 21.60
N HIS A 496 -8.02 -16.68 21.79
CA HIS A 496 -8.95 -16.84 22.91
C HIS A 496 -8.31 -17.39 24.19
N THR A 497 -7.26 -18.19 24.04
CA THR A 497 -6.59 -18.84 25.18
C THR A 497 -5.36 -18.10 25.69
N GLY A 498 -4.78 -17.20 24.87
CA GLY A 498 -3.49 -16.57 25.17
C GLY A 498 -2.28 -17.48 24.89
N LEU A 499 -2.49 -18.73 24.51
CA LEU A 499 -1.39 -19.64 24.19
C LEU A 499 -0.71 -19.24 22.89
N PRO A 500 0.64 -19.12 22.84
CA PRO A 500 1.37 -18.82 21.62
C PRO A 500 1.36 -20.00 20.64
N LEU A 501 1.57 -19.70 19.37
CA LEU A 501 1.76 -20.72 18.32
C LEU A 501 3.23 -21.08 18.17
N VAL A 502 3.54 -22.39 18.07
CA VAL A 502 4.89 -22.86 17.73
C VAL A 502 5.27 -22.45 16.32
N GLN A 503 4.32 -22.58 15.38
CA GLN A 503 4.56 -22.25 13.99
C GLN A 503 4.45 -20.74 13.75
N SER A 504 5.06 -20.30 12.64
CA SER A 504 5.02 -18.91 12.20
C SER A 504 4.64 -18.79 10.73
N PHE A 505 4.03 -17.66 10.39
CA PHE A 505 3.75 -17.23 9.02
C PHE A 505 4.37 -15.85 8.80
N SER A 506 5.72 -15.78 8.90
CA SER A 506 6.49 -14.54 8.75
C SER A 506 7.53 -14.67 7.64
N PRO A 507 7.57 -13.72 6.69
CA PRO A 507 8.51 -13.79 5.56
C PRO A 507 9.97 -13.49 5.96
N ARG A 508 10.22 -13.04 7.18
CA ARG A 508 11.55 -12.71 7.71
C ARG A 508 11.89 -13.48 8.98
N LEU A 509 11.26 -14.62 9.16
CA LEU A 509 11.56 -15.51 10.26
C LEU A 509 13.02 -15.96 10.18
N SER A 510 13.68 -16.13 11.34
CA SER A 510 14.99 -16.78 11.46
C SER A 510 15.00 -18.16 10.81
N TYR A 511 16.05 -18.46 10.06
CA TYR A 511 16.22 -19.81 9.52
C TYR A 511 16.41 -20.83 10.63
N THR A 512 17.19 -20.51 11.66
CA THR A 512 17.43 -21.41 12.80
C THR A 512 16.14 -21.71 13.54
N HIS A 513 15.30 -20.71 13.81
CA HIS A 513 14.02 -20.91 14.49
C HIS A 513 13.07 -21.79 13.64
N ALA A 514 13.00 -21.55 12.33
CA ALA A 514 12.17 -22.35 11.44
C ALA A 514 12.63 -23.81 11.37
N LEU A 515 13.92 -24.04 11.27
CA LEU A 515 14.49 -25.40 11.26
C LEU A 515 14.24 -26.10 12.60
N SER A 516 14.42 -25.42 13.73
CA SER A 516 14.13 -25.98 15.05
C SER A 516 12.67 -26.40 15.19
N SER A 517 11.72 -25.57 14.71
CA SER A 517 10.30 -25.93 14.75
C SER A 517 9.94 -27.14 13.88
N ILE A 518 10.67 -27.34 12.76
CA ILE A 518 10.50 -28.53 11.90
C ILE A 518 11.12 -29.77 12.52
N GLN A 519 12.28 -29.64 13.17
CA GLN A 519 12.96 -30.75 13.85
C GLN A 519 12.10 -31.37 14.95
N MET A 520 11.25 -30.60 15.63
CA MET A 520 10.29 -31.13 16.61
C MET A 520 9.36 -32.19 16.02
N LEU A 521 9.11 -32.20 14.69
CA LEU A 521 8.28 -33.18 14.01
C LEU A 521 9.09 -34.42 13.53
N ALA A 522 10.39 -34.24 13.37
CA ALA A 522 11.27 -35.28 12.80
C ALA A 522 11.92 -36.17 13.86
N HIS A 523 11.96 -35.73 15.12
CA HIS A 523 12.59 -36.44 16.21
C HIS A 523 11.56 -36.79 17.29
N PRO A 524 11.19 -38.05 17.47
CA PRO A 524 10.40 -38.50 18.61
C PRO A 524 11.29 -38.54 19.86
N GLY A 525 11.30 -37.48 20.62
CA GLY A 525 11.96 -37.41 21.93
C GLY A 525 13.42 -37.09 21.93
#